data_58bd525ec562fa57deca4adf937ff8a3
#
_entry.id   58bd525ec562fa57deca4adf937ff8a3
#
_cell.length_a   1.000
_cell.length_b   1.000
_cell.length_c   1.000
_cell.angle_alpha   90.00
_cell.angle_beta   90.00
_cell.angle_gamma   90.00
#
_symmetry.space_group_name_H-M   'P 1'
#
loop_
_entity.id
_entity.type
_entity.pdbx_description
1 polymer ?
#
loop_
_entity_poly.entity_id
_entity_poly.type
_entity_poly.pdbx_seq_one_letter_code
_entity_poly.pdbx_strand_id
1 'polypeptide(L)'
;VYLVDPDRVDGFDPEKPESWGEYAPQPLADKGIRTLAPPLFALVAPGEGHDMVPSAYAKAIKTAGMDIITWSLERSGPIGRGNGGWYYGSVKSVATDDGAIYEMVDTLAQEVGVKGIFSDWPATVTYYANCMGIK
;
A
#
# COMPACT_ATOMS: atom_id res chain seq x y z
N VAL A 1 -8.57 7.33 12.27
CA VAL A 1 -7.49 6.72 11.47
C VAL A 1 -6.38 6.24 12.38
N TYR A 2 -5.97 5.01 12.24
CA TYR A 2 -4.90 4.40 13.03
C TYR A 2 -3.66 4.22 12.13
N LEU A 3 -2.57 4.90 12.48
CA LEU A 3 -1.31 4.81 11.73
C LEU A 3 -0.64 3.45 11.99
N VAL A 4 -0.27 2.77 10.92
CA VAL A 4 0.56 1.56 10.99
C VAL A 4 2.01 1.96 10.73
N ASP A 5 2.85 1.76 11.72
CA ASP A 5 4.29 2.01 11.65
C ASP A 5 5.04 0.67 11.76
N PRO A 6 5.34 0.02 10.62
CA PRO A 6 5.95 -1.31 10.63
C PRO A 6 7.30 -1.38 11.33
N ASP A 7 8.02 -0.26 11.43
CA ASP A 7 9.33 -0.22 12.09
C ASP A 7 9.23 -0.44 13.62
N ARG A 8 8.01 -0.37 14.18
CA ARG A 8 7.76 -0.70 15.59
C ARG A 8 7.57 -2.18 15.86
N VAL A 9 7.39 -2.98 14.82
CA VAL A 9 7.21 -4.43 14.93
C VAL A 9 8.39 -5.10 14.25
N ASP A 10 9.23 -5.73 15.05
CA ASP A 10 10.41 -6.43 14.52
C ASP A 10 9.98 -7.54 13.55
N GLY A 11 10.56 -7.52 12.35
CA GLY A 11 10.29 -8.50 11.32
C GLY A 11 8.92 -8.42 10.65
N PHE A 12 8.25 -7.25 10.68
CA PHE A 12 6.97 -7.07 9.98
C PHE A 12 7.09 -7.46 8.49
N ASP A 13 6.26 -8.42 8.08
CA ASP A 13 6.16 -8.90 6.70
C ASP A 13 4.68 -8.91 6.30
N PRO A 14 4.26 -8.15 5.27
CA PRO A 14 2.86 -8.07 4.86
C PRO A 14 2.26 -9.39 4.37
N GLU A 15 3.10 -10.38 4.04
CA GLU A 15 2.66 -11.71 3.62
C GLU A 15 2.59 -12.73 4.77
N LYS A 16 3.05 -12.37 5.98
CA LYS A 16 3.11 -13.26 7.13
C LYS A 16 2.25 -12.77 8.30
N PRO A 17 1.03 -13.28 8.47
CA PRO A 17 0.12 -12.86 9.53
C PRO A 17 0.70 -12.90 10.94
N GLU A 18 1.57 -13.86 11.22
CA GLU A 18 2.23 -14.00 12.51
C GLU A 18 3.22 -12.87 12.84
N SER A 19 3.65 -12.11 11.83
CA SER A 19 4.58 -10.98 11.98
C SER A 19 3.90 -9.63 12.23
N TRP A 20 2.58 -9.53 12.16
CA TRP A 20 1.89 -8.23 12.21
C TRP A 20 1.79 -7.63 13.61
N GLY A 21 1.93 -8.44 14.67
CA GLY A 21 1.96 -7.97 16.05
C GLY A 21 0.73 -7.11 16.43
N GLU A 22 0.99 -5.92 16.97
CA GLU A 22 -0.07 -4.98 17.39
C GLU A 22 -0.87 -4.41 16.20
N TYR A 23 -0.40 -4.55 14.97
CA TYR A 23 -1.06 -4.08 13.74
C TYR A 23 -1.93 -5.14 13.08
N ALA A 24 -2.13 -6.30 13.71
CA ALA A 24 -3.04 -7.32 13.20
C ALA A 24 -4.45 -6.74 13.01
N PRO A 25 -5.07 -6.84 11.81
CA PRO A 25 -6.28 -6.09 11.48
C PRO A 25 -7.49 -6.45 12.33
N GLN A 26 -7.78 -7.74 12.53
CA GLN A 26 -8.99 -8.15 13.27
C GLN A 26 -9.02 -7.65 14.72
N PRO A 27 -7.95 -7.79 15.52
CA PRO A 27 -7.94 -7.23 16.87
C PRO A 27 -8.12 -5.71 16.95
N LEU A 28 -7.65 -4.98 15.92
CA LEU A 28 -7.85 -3.53 15.82
C LEU A 28 -9.31 -3.19 15.48
N ALA A 29 -9.93 -3.94 14.57
CA ALA A 29 -11.35 -3.79 14.25
C ALA A 29 -12.23 -4.07 15.46
N ASP A 30 -11.92 -5.10 16.24
CA ASP A 30 -12.63 -5.45 17.47
C ASP A 30 -12.55 -4.34 18.54
N LYS A 31 -11.47 -3.56 18.54
CA LYS A 31 -11.32 -2.35 19.38
C LYS A 31 -12.05 -1.13 18.83
N GLY A 32 -12.77 -1.25 17.71
CA GLY A 32 -13.55 -0.17 17.10
C GLY A 32 -12.78 0.71 16.11
N ILE A 33 -11.54 0.34 15.73
CA ILE A 33 -10.79 1.05 14.70
C ILE A 33 -11.42 0.76 13.34
N ARG A 34 -11.71 1.82 12.58
CA ARG A 34 -12.41 1.72 11.30
C ARG A 34 -11.54 1.98 10.09
N THR A 35 -10.40 2.67 10.29
CA THR A 35 -9.50 3.04 9.18
C THR A 35 -8.07 2.82 9.62
N LEU A 36 -7.31 2.07 8.83
CA LEU A 36 -5.87 1.90 8.98
C LEU A 36 -5.12 2.74 7.95
N ALA A 37 -3.95 3.23 8.36
CA ALA A 37 -3.04 3.96 7.49
C ALA A 37 -1.67 3.29 7.43
N PRO A 38 -1.52 2.18 6.69
CA PRO A 38 -0.24 1.53 6.45
C PRO A 38 0.55 2.20 5.31
N PRO A 39 1.89 2.03 5.27
CA PRO A 39 2.70 2.42 4.12
C PRO A 39 2.40 1.56 2.90
N LEU A 40 2.77 2.05 1.70
CA LEU A 40 2.50 1.38 0.43
C LEU A 40 2.94 -0.08 0.41
N PHE A 41 4.18 -0.36 0.82
CA PHE A 41 4.76 -1.71 0.75
C PHE A 41 3.97 -2.74 1.58
N ALA A 42 3.25 -2.30 2.61
CA ALA A 42 2.43 -3.20 3.40
C ALA A 42 1.16 -3.66 2.68
N LEU A 43 0.75 -2.97 1.62
CA LEU A 43 -0.51 -3.23 0.91
C LEU A 43 -0.35 -4.00 -0.39
N VAL A 44 0.86 -4.08 -0.91
CA VAL A 44 1.14 -4.69 -2.22
C VAL A 44 2.22 -5.75 -2.13
N ALA A 45 2.13 -6.74 -3.00
CA ALA A 45 3.10 -7.82 -3.17
C ALA A 45 3.37 -8.03 -4.66
N PRO A 46 4.51 -8.62 -5.04
CA PRO A 46 4.74 -9.02 -6.41
C PRO A 46 3.83 -10.20 -6.76
N GLY A 47 3.11 -10.06 -7.88
CA GLY A 47 2.29 -11.10 -8.46
C GLY A 47 3.03 -11.95 -9.49
N GLU A 48 2.32 -12.86 -10.12
CA GLU A 48 2.82 -13.61 -11.25
C GLU A 48 2.93 -12.69 -12.49
N GLY A 49 3.99 -12.82 -13.29
CA GLY A 49 4.14 -12.06 -14.53
C GLY A 49 4.61 -10.60 -14.36
N HIS A 50 5.25 -10.26 -13.27
CA HIS A 50 5.75 -8.91 -12.95
C HIS A 50 4.67 -7.88 -12.57
N ASP A 51 3.47 -8.32 -12.22
CA ASP A 51 2.39 -7.44 -11.78
C ASP A 51 2.50 -7.14 -10.28
N MET A 52 1.83 -6.06 -9.83
CA MET A 52 1.58 -5.78 -8.42
C MET A 52 0.20 -6.30 -8.05
N VAL A 53 0.09 -6.94 -6.88
CA VAL A 53 -1.18 -7.48 -6.37
C VAL A 53 -1.38 -7.09 -4.92
N PRO A 54 -2.63 -7.11 -4.40
CA PRO A 54 -2.88 -6.88 -2.97
C PRO A 54 -2.17 -7.89 -2.10
N SER A 55 -1.46 -7.42 -1.07
CA SER A 55 -0.79 -8.25 -0.07
C SER A 55 -1.79 -9.03 0.80
N ALA A 56 -1.29 -10.04 1.54
CA ALA A 56 -2.08 -10.72 2.55
C ALA A 56 -2.57 -9.74 3.63
N TYR A 57 -1.76 -8.75 4.01
CA TYR A 57 -2.14 -7.72 4.97
C TYR A 57 -3.29 -6.86 4.47
N ALA A 58 -3.24 -6.38 3.21
CA ALA A 58 -4.34 -5.63 2.60
C ALA A 58 -5.65 -6.42 2.59
N LYS A 59 -5.60 -7.69 2.21
CA LYS A 59 -6.75 -8.60 2.21
C LYS A 59 -7.34 -8.77 3.62
N ALA A 60 -6.47 -8.92 4.63
CA ALA A 60 -6.89 -9.05 6.03
C ALA A 60 -7.59 -7.77 6.55
N ILE A 61 -7.10 -6.57 6.20
CA ILE A 61 -7.74 -5.30 6.55
C ILE A 61 -9.16 -5.25 5.95
N LYS A 62 -9.30 -5.59 4.69
CA LYS A 62 -10.61 -5.60 4.00
C LYS A 62 -11.55 -6.64 4.60
N THR A 63 -11.06 -7.84 4.91
CA THR A 63 -11.84 -8.90 5.58
C THR A 63 -12.34 -8.46 6.95
N ALA A 64 -11.54 -7.68 7.70
CA ALA A 64 -11.93 -7.10 8.97
C ALA A 64 -12.92 -5.92 8.83
N GLY A 65 -13.31 -5.55 7.61
CA GLY A 65 -14.29 -4.49 7.32
C GLY A 65 -13.77 -3.07 7.56
N MET A 66 -12.45 -2.87 7.49
CA MET A 66 -11.84 -1.56 7.68
C MET A 66 -11.51 -0.87 6.36
N ASP A 67 -11.53 0.46 6.38
CA ASP A 67 -11.03 1.30 5.31
C ASP A 67 -9.52 1.46 5.37
N ILE A 68 -8.92 1.80 4.23
CA ILE A 68 -7.47 1.99 4.09
C ILE A 68 -7.19 3.39 3.53
N ILE A 69 -6.27 4.12 4.16
CA ILE A 69 -5.58 5.28 3.61
C ILE A 69 -4.10 4.95 3.62
N THR A 70 -3.36 5.21 2.55
CA THR A 70 -1.94 4.82 2.46
C THR A 70 -1.01 5.99 2.20
N TRP A 71 0.31 5.80 2.41
CA TRP A 71 1.38 6.80 2.34
C TRP A 71 2.72 6.17 2.00
N SER A 72 3.64 6.80 1.32
CA SER A 72 3.53 7.99 0.47
C SER A 72 4.00 7.64 -0.93
N LEU A 73 3.25 8.05 -1.95
CA LEU A 73 3.41 7.51 -3.31
C LEU A 73 4.77 7.83 -3.94
N GLU A 74 5.27 9.06 -3.81
CA GLU A 74 6.49 9.51 -4.50
C GLU A 74 7.65 9.89 -3.57
N ARG A 75 7.54 9.64 -2.27
CA ARG A 75 8.51 10.07 -1.25
C ARG A 75 9.94 9.63 -1.55
N SER A 76 10.11 8.46 -2.16
CA SER A 76 11.44 7.92 -2.50
C SER A 76 12.04 8.50 -3.79
N GLY A 77 11.33 9.40 -4.48
CA GLY A 77 11.75 9.95 -5.76
C GLY A 77 11.59 8.96 -6.93
N PRO A 78 12.29 9.20 -8.06
CA PRO A 78 12.17 8.37 -9.26
C PRO A 78 12.53 6.91 -9.02
N ILE A 79 11.64 5.99 -9.40
CA ILE A 79 11.84 4.54 -9.22
C ILE A 79 13.02 4.05 -10.04
N GLY A 80 13.18 4.52 -11.27
CA GLY A 80 14.29 4.13 -12.15
C GLY A 80 15.69 4.45 -11.62
N ARG A 81 15.80 5.25 -10.54
CA ARG A 81 17.08 5.61 -9.93
C ARG A 81 17.33 4.97 -8.56
N GLY A 82 16.33 4.42 -7.90
CA GLY A 82 16.45 3.92 -6.53
C GLY A 82 15.45 2.84 -6.14
N ASN A 83 14.80 2.21 -7.11
CA ASN A 83 13.80 1.14 -6.89
C ASN A 83 12.68 1.53 -5.90
N GLY A 84 12.33 2.81 -5.81
CA GLY A 84 11.27 3.30 -4.94
C GLY A 84 11.57 3.25 -3.44
N GLY A 85 12.81 2.89 -3.04
CA GLY A 85 13.26 2.89 -1.65
C GLY A 85 12.43 2.01 -0.72
N TRP A 86 12.25 2.47 0.52
CA TRP A 86 11.49 1.74 1.55
C TRP A 86 10.01 1.56 1.19
N TYR A 87 9.37 2.56 0.57
CA TYR A 87 7.95 2.53 0.24
C TYR A 87 7.57 1.47 -0.80
N TYR A 88 8.51 1.07 -1.66
CA TYR A 88 8.33 0.02 -2.67
C TYR A 88 9.04 -1.28 -2.28
N GLY A 89 9.39 -1.43 -1.00
CA GLY A 89 10.22 -2.52 -0.49
C GLY A 89 9.70 -3.91 -0.84
N SER A 90 8.39 -4.13 -0.77
CA SER A 90 7.75 -5.42 -1.08
C SER A 90 7.71 -5.74 -2.58
N VAL A 91 7.77 -4.72 -3.45
CA VAL A 91 7.60 -4.86 -4.91
C VAL A 91 8.84 -4.46 -5.71
N LYS A 92 10.02 -4.41 -5.10
CA LYS A 92 11.28 -4.05 -5.77
C LYS A 92 11.60 -4.88 -7.00
N SER A 93 11.15 -6.13 -7.04
CA SER A 93 11.38 -7.04 -8.15
C SER A 93 10.56 -6.70 -9.39
N VAL A 94 9.46 -5.97 -9.23
CA VAL A 94 8.54 -5.60 -10.32
C VAL A 94 8.51 -4.10 -10.57
N ALA A 95 8.79 -3.26 -9.57
CA ALA A 95 8.89 -1.81 -9.70
C ALA A 95 10.26 -1.40 -10.26
N THR A 96 10.44 -1.50 -11.58
CA THR A 96 11.74 -1.32 -12.25
C THR A 96 11.92 0.03 -12.93
N ASP A 97 10.84 0.75 -13.18
CA ASP A 97 10.84 2.06 -13.84
C ASP A 97 9.77 3.01 -13.26
N ASP A 98 9.76 4.24 -13.73
CA ASP A 98 8.84 5.27 -13.22
C ASP A 98 7.37 5.01 -13.57
N GLY A 99 7.07 4.16 -14.55
CA GLY A 99 5.73 3.71 -14.89
C GLY A 99 5.09 2.89 -13.77
N ALA A 100 5.91 2.21 -12.96
CA ALA A 100 5.45 1.44 -11.81
C ALA A 100 4.70 2.29 -10.76
N ILE A 101 4.87 3.62 -10.74
CA ILE A 101 4.07 4.52 -9.89
C ILE A 101 2.59 4.43 -10.27
N TYR A 102 2.27 4.42 -11.56
CA TYR A 102 0.88 4.34 -12.03
C TYR A 102 0.30 2.95 -11.80
N GLU A 103 1.10 1.89 -11.95
CA GLU A 103 0.70 0.53 -11.60
C GLU A 103 0.40 0.42 -10.09
N MET A 104 1.23 1.02 -9.25
CA MET A 104 1.00 1.10 -7.79
C MET A 104 -0.34 1.78 -7.50
N VAL A 105 -0.61 2.94 -8.11
CA VAL A 105 -1.88 3.65 -7.92
C VAL A 105 -3.06 2.82 -8.40
N ASP A 106 -2.94 2.13 -9.54
CA ASP A 106 -3.97 1.27 -10.09
C ASP A 106 -4.30 0.11 -9.14
N THR A 107 -3.29 -0.62 -8.71
CA THR A 107 -3.46 -1.73 -7.74
C THR A 107 -4.09 -1.25 -6.43
N LEU A 108 -3.63 -0.11 -5.89
CA LEU A 108 -4.18 0.45 -4.65
C LEU A 108 -5.64 0.90 -4.82
N ALA A 109 -5.97 1.55 -5.93
CA ALA A 109 -7.32 2.07 -6.18
C ALA A 109 -8.31 0.98 -6.56
N GLN A 110 -7.94 0.10 -7.49
CA GLN A 110 -8.86 -0.86 -8.12
C GLN A 110 -8.94 -2.20 -7.38
N GLU A 111 -7.81 -2.70 -6.88
CA GLU A 111 -7.74 -4.03 -6.28
C GLU A 111 -7.75 -3.98 -4.74
N VAL A 112 -6.92 -3.14 -4.13
CA VAL A 112 -6.93 -2.94 -2.67
C VAL A 112 -8.16 -2.13 -2.25
N GLY A 113 -8.58 -1.16 -3.04
CA GLY A 113 -9.74 -0.31 -2.77
C GLY A 113 -9.48 0.69 -1.65
N VAL A 114 -8.33 1.38 -1.69
CA VAL A 114 -8.01 2.43 -0.72
C VAL A 114 -8.97 3.62 -0.84
N LYS A 115 -9.23 4.30 0.27
CA LYS A 115 -10.04 5.52 0.32
C LYS A 115 -9.25 6.79 0.08
N GLY A 116 -7.93 6.72 0.22
CA GLY A 116 -7.04 7.84 -0.02
C GLY A 116 -5.59 7.44 -0.07
N ILE A 117 -4.80 8.24 -0.78
CA ILE A 117 -3.36 8.08 -0.92
C ILE A 117 -2.70 9.41 -0.58
N PHE A 118 -1.75 9.41 0.35
CA PHE A 118 -0.87 10.54 0.55
C PHE A 118 0.16 10.58 -0.59
N SER A 119 0.22 11.72 -1.27
CA SER A 119 1.10 11.95 -2.40
C SER A 119 1.86 13.26 -2.18
N ASP A 120 3.17 13.24 -2.38
CA ASP A 120 4.01 14.45 -2.38
C ASP A 120 3.85 15.22 -3.71
N TRP A 121 3.33 14.55 -4.72
CA TRP A 121 3.10 15.06 -6.08
C TRP A 121 1.64 14.82 -6.50
N PRO A 122 0.67 15.60 -6.00
CA PRO A 122 -0.75 15.35 -6.23
C PRO A 122 -1.15 15.20 -7.70
N ALA A 123 -0.35 15.78 -8.61
CA ALA A 123 -0.57 15.66 -10.05
C ALA A 123 -0.58 14.20 -10.53
N THR A 124 0.23 13.32 -9.95
CA THR A 124 0.27 11.89 -10.29
C THR A 124 -1.07 11.22 -10.06
N VAL A 125 -1.61 11.37 -8.84
CA VAL A 125 -2.90 10.78 -8.47
C VAL A 125 -4.05 11.41 -9.24
N THR A 126 -4.04 12.73 -9.41
CA THR A 126 -5.07 13.45 -10.17
C THR A 126 -5.08 13.03 -11.64
N TYR A 127 -3.90 12.90 -12.25
CA TYR A 127 -3.80 12.43 -13.63
C TYR A 127 -4.38 11.02 -13.80
N TYR A 128 -3.98 10.10 -12.93
CA TYR A 128 -4.52 8.74 -12.91
C TYR A 128 -6.04 8.74 -12.74
N ALA A 129 -6.56 9.44 -11.73
CA ALA A 129 -7.99 9.48 -11.45
C ALA A 129 -8.80 10.01 -12.64
N ASN A 130 -8.31 11.08 -13.32
CA ASN A 130 -8.94 11.64 -14.50
C ASN A 130 -8.94 10.64 -15.67
N CYS A 131 -7.83 9.93 -15.90
CA CYS A 131 -7.75 8.91 -16.95
C CYS A 131 -8.70 7.74 -16.72
N MET A 132 -8.88 7.34 -15.47
CA MET A 132 -9.72 6.21 -15.07
C MET A 132 -11.16 6.59 -14.76
N GLY A 133 -11.51 7.88 -14.84
CA GLY A 133 -12.86 8.37 -14.53
C GLY A 133 -13.28 8.24 -13.08
N ILE A 134 -12.31 8.18 -12.16
CA ILE A 134 -12.54 8.11 -10.71
C ILE A 134 -12.78 9.53 -10.19
N LYS A 135 -13.86 9.69 -9.40
CA LYS A 135 -14.25 10.98 -8.80
C LYS A 135 -14.02 10.97 -7.30
#